data_daedb693129827d96b8912801e096aa6
#
_entry.id   daedb693129827d96b8912801e096aa6
#
_cell.length_a   1.000
_cell.length_b   1.000
_cell.length_c   1.000
_cell.angle_alpha   90.00
_cell.angle_beta   90.00
_cell.angle_gamma   90.00
#
_symmetry.space_group_name_H-M   'P 1'
#
loop_
_entity.id
_entity.type
_entity.pdbx_description
1 polymer ?
#
loop_
_entity_poly.entity_id
_entity_poly.type
_entity_poly.pdbx_seq_one_letter_code
_entity_poly.pdbx_strand_id
1 'polypeptide(L)'
;MFDDLTTQALEVSIAGLSARQRALADNVANIDTPNFLAKRVVFEDSLKAAIASGDPGAAQITTLTSLEPTNTNGNNVNLDEETVSAIDTGLKYQTDIEALTAKYQLLKTAIGSP
;
A
#
# COMPACT_ATOMS: atom_id res chain seq x y z
N MET A 1 -11.22 -8.39 19.72
CA MET A 1 -11.01 -7.11 20.39
C MET A 1 -9.88 -6.30 19.78
N PHE A 2 -8.67 -6.85 19.74
CA PHE A 2 -7.60 -6.25 18.95
C PHE A 2 -7.86 -6.37 17.46
N ASP A 3 -8.72 -7.29 17.07
CA ASP A 3 -9.02 -7.62 15.70
C ASP A 3 -10.37 -7.06 15.25
N ASP A 4 -10.74 -5.88 15.74
CA ASP A 4 -11.94 -5.24 15.24
C ASP A 4 -11.75 -4.84 13.75
N LEU A 5 -12.86 -4.49 13.09
CA LEU A 5 -12.84 -4.20 11.66
C LEU A 5 -11.88 -3.06 11.32
N THR A 6 -11.80 -2.04 12.18
CA THR A 6 -10.90 -0.91 11.93
C THR A 6 -9.44 -1.34 11.99
N THR A 7 -9.08 -2.14 12.99
CA THR A 7 -7.71 -2.64 13.13
C THR A 7 -7.34 -3.53 11.96
N GLN A 8 -8.23 -4.44 11.56
CA GLN A 8 -8.00 -5.32 10.41
C GLN A 8 -7.84 -4.52 9.13
N ALA A 9 -8.68 -3.50 8.92
CA ALA A 9 -8.60 -2.65 7.75
C ALA A 9 -7.27 -1.88 7.70
N LEU A 10 -6.83 -1.34 8.84
CA LEU A 10 -5.54 -0.65 8.92
C LEU A 10 -4.38 -1.59 8.62
N GLU A 11 -4.42 -2.81 9.15
CA GLU A 11 -3.36 -3.79 8.91
C GLU A 11 -3.27 -4.16 7.43
N VAL A 12 -4.41 -4.36 6.76
CA VAL A 12 -4.42 -4.65 5.31
C VAL A 12 -3.91 -3.45 4.53
N SER A 13 -4.33 -2.25 4.88
CA SER A 13 -3.86 -1.02 4.22
C SER A 13 -2.36 -0.86 4.35
N ILE A 14 -1.81 -1.09 5.54
CA ILE A 14 -0.37 -1.01 5.78
C ILE A 14 0.37 -2.05 4.93
N ALA A 15 -0.15 -3.28 4.85
CA ALA A 15 0.45 -4.32 4.03
C ALA A 15 0.43 -3.93 2.54
N GLY A 16 -0.67 -3.39 2.07
CA GLY A 16 -0.80 -2.94 0.67
C GLY A 16 0.14 -1.79 0.34
N LEU A 17 0.24 -0.80 1.23
CA LEU A 17 1.14 0.33 1.04
C LEU A 17 2.61 -0.09 1.12
N SER A 18 2.93 -1.03 2.00
CA SER A 18 4.29 -1.61 2.07
C SER A 18 4.65 -2.33 0.78
N ALA A 19 3.73 -3.12 0.23
CA ALA A 19 3.93 -3.79 -1.05
C ALA A 19 4.12 -2.77 -2.18
N ARG A 20 3.35 -1.67 -2.14
CA ARG A 20 3.48 -0.60 -3.14
C ARG A 20 4.84 0.08 -3.05
N GLN A 21 5.35 0.34 -1.86
CA GLN A 21 6.68 0.93 -1.70
C GLN A 21 7.76 0.03 -2.29
N ARG A 22 7.65 -1.28 -2.08
CA ARG A 22 8.61 -2.23 -2.66
C ARG A 22 8.52 -2.23 -4.19
N ALA A 23 7.32 -2.18 -4.74
CA ALA A 23 7.14 -2.13 -6.19
C ALA A 23 7.71 -0.85 -6.79
N LEU A 24 7.50 0.30 -6.13
CA LEU A 24 8.04 1.58 -6.58
C LEU A 24 9.57 1.58 -6.53
N ALA A 25 10.15 1.03 -5.48
CA ALA A 25 11.61 0.91 -5.37
C ALA A 25 12.17 0.00 -6.47
N ASP A 26 11.48 -1.10 -6.77
CA ASP A 26 11.88 -2.00 -7.85
C ASP A 26 11.80 -1.31 -9.21
N ASN A 27 10.75 -0.52 -9.45
CA ASN A 27 10.60 0.25 -10.68
C ASN A 27 11.78 1.21 -10.87
N VAL A 28 12.12 1.97 -9.83
CA VAL A 28 13.23 2.94 -9.91
C VAL A 28 14.56 2.21 -10.13
N ALA A 29 14.76 1.10 -9.43
CA ALA A 29 15.99 0.31 -9.60
C ALA A 29 16.16 -0.21 -11.01
N ASN A 30 15.06 -0.41 -11.74
CA ASN A 30 15.06 -0.96 -13.10
C ASN A 30 14.79 0.10 -14.18
N ILE A 31 14.98 1.38 -13.87
CA ILE A 31 14.66 2.47 -14.81
C ILE A 31 15.46 2.37 -16.11
N ASP A 32 16.67 1.79 -16.06
CA ASP A 32 17.51 1.60 -17.22
C ASP A 32 17.50 0.17 -17.77
N THR A 33 16.68 -0.70 -17.20
CA THR A 33 16.61 -2.10 -17.65
C THR A 33 15.76 -2.18 -18.92
N PRO A 34 16.31 -2.65 -20.04
CA PRO A 34 15.54 -2.81 -21.26
C PRO A 34 14.34 -3.73 -21.07
N ASN A 35 13.23 -3.34 -21.68
CA ASN A 35 11.97 -4.11 -21.66
C ASN A 35 11.34 -4.28 -20.26
N PHE A 36 11.79 -3.54 -19.28
CA PHE A 36 11.17 -3.58 -17.96
C PHE A 36 9.90 -2.72 -17.97
N LEU A 37 8.82 -3.32 -17.53
CA LEU A 37 7.53 -2.63 -17.39
C LEU A 37 7.27 -2.35 -15.91
N ALA A 38 6.91 -1.12 -15.60
CA ALA A 38 6.66 -0.70 -14.23
C ALA A 38 5.54 -1.51 -13.60
N LYS A 39 5.72 -1.84 -12.32
CA LYS A 39 4.71 -2.56 -11.55
C LYS A 39 3.81 -1.57 -10.82
N ARG A 40 2.54 -1.96 -10.66
CA ARG A 40 1.54 -1.18 -9.95
C ARG A 40 0.86 -2.10 -8.93
N VAL A 41 0.82 -1.68 -7.69
CA VAL A 41 0.12 -2.42 -6.63
C VAL A 41 -1.23 -1.78 -6.41
N VAL A 42 -2.28 -2.58 -6.49
CA VAL A 42 -3.65 -2.12 -6.30
C VAL A 42 -4.33 -2.94 -5.22
N PHE A 43 -5.03 -2.30 -4.31
CA PHE A 43 -5.75 -2.99 -3.23
C PHE A 43 -6.90 -2.15 -2.69
N GLU A 44 -6.92 -0.84 -2.94
CA GLU A 44 -7.86 0.07 -2.29
C GLU A 44 -9.31 -0.30 -2.56
N ASP A 45 -9.66 -0.60 -3.80
CA ASP A 45 -11.03 -0.97 -4.16
C ASP A 45 -11.42 -2.32 -3.54
N SER A 46 -10.50 -3.29 -3.55
CA SER A 46 -10.72 -4.58 -2.92
C SER A 46 -10.93 -4.42 -1.41
N LEU A 47 -10.11 -3.58 -0.77
CA LEU A 47 -10.25 -3.32 0.66
C LEU A 47 -11.58 -2.64 0.98
N LYS A 48 -11.98 -1.66 0.17
CA LYS A 48 -13.25 -0.98 0.35
C LYS A 48 -14.42 -1.96 0.29
N ALA A 49 -14.42 -2.86 -0.69
CA ALA A 49 -15.44 -3.88 -0.83
C ALA A 49 -15.42 -4.86 0.35
N ALA A 50 -14.23 -5.25 0.79
CA ALA A 50 -14.08 -6.17 1.92
C ALA A 50 -14.58 -5.54 3.22
N ILE A 51 -14.30 -4.26 3.45
CA ILE A 51 -14.83 -3.52 4.60
C ILE A 51 -16.36 -3.50 4.55
N ALA A 52 -16.93 -3.20 3.39
CA ALA A 52 -18.38 -3.14 3.21
C ALA A 52 -19.04 -4.48 3.51
N SER A 53 -18.35 -5.59 3.25
CA SER A 53 -18.85 -6.93 3.56
C SER A 53 -18.55 -7.38 4.98
N GLY A 54 -17.86 -6.55 5.77
CA GLY A 54 -17.53 -6.88 7.17
C GLY A 54 -16.32 -7.79 7.34
N ASP A 55 -15.52 -7.99 6.29
CA ASP A 55 -14.36 -8.89 6.34
C ASP A 55 -13.15 -8.23 5.63
N PRO A 56 -12.49 -7.28 6.28
CA PRO A 56 -11.32 -6.63 5.69
C PRO A 56 -10.21 -7.60 5.29
N GLY A 57 -10.09 -8.72 6.01
CA GLY A 57 -9.09 -9.74 5.69
C GLY A 57 -9.30 -10.43 4.36
N ALA A 58 -10.47 -10.30 3.76
CA ALA A 58 -10.75 -10.84 2.43
C ALA A 58 -10.21 -9.96 1.30
N ALA A 59 -9.72 -8.76 1.62
CA ALA A 59 -9.16 -7.86 0.61
C ALA A 59 -7.92 -8.48 -0.05
N GLN A 60 -7.75 -8.19 -1.34
CA GLN A 60 -6.62 -8.71 -2.11
C GLN A 60 -5.68 -7.59 -2.52
N ILE A 61 -4.40 -7.82 -2.32
CA ILE A 61 -3.33 -6.94 -2.76
C ILE A 61 -2.76 -7.55 -4.04
N THR A 62 -2.94 -6.83 -5.16
CA THR A 62 -2.60 -7.36 -6.47
C THR A 62 -1.52 -6.50 -7.12
N THR A 63 -0.54 -7.13 -7.74
CA THR A 63 0.49 -6.45 -8.52
C THR A 63 0.16 -6.58 -9.99
N LEU A 64 0.02 -5.44 -10.65
CA LEU A 64 -0.26 -5.36 -12.08
C LEU A 64 0.95 -4.78 -12.82
N THR A 65 1.03 -5.08 -14.10
CA THR A 65 2.06 -4.51 -14.99
C THR A 65 1.47 -3.27 -15.68
N SER A 66 2.21 -2.18 -15.67
CA SER A 66 1.79 -0.94 -16.34
C SER A 66 1.74 -1.14 -17.86
N LEU A 67 0.69 -0.61 -18.47
CA LEU A 67 0.53 -0.60 -19.93
C LEU A 67 0.84 0.77 -20.53
N GLU A 68 1.47 1.65 -19.76
CA GLU A 68 1.89 2.96 -20.27
C GLU A 68 2.87 2.80 -21.42
N PRO A 69 2.92 3.80 -22.35
CA PRO A 69 3.85 3.75 -23.46
C PRO A 69 5.30 3.60 -23.00
N THR A 70 6.05 2.81 -23.73
CA THR A 70 7.45 2.55 -23.44
C THR A 70 8.37 3.51 -24.19
N ASN A 71 9.59 3.66 -23.63
CA ASN A 71 10.70 4.30 -24.34
C ASN A 71 11.20 3.37 -25.46
N THR A 72 12.18 3.87 -26.23
CA THR A 72 12.73 3.09 -27.36
C THR A 72 13.33 1.76 -26.92
N ASN A 73 13.79 1.64 -25.66
CA ASN A 73 14.34 0.40 -25.13
C ASN A 73 13.28 -0.53 -24.54
N GLY A 74 12.01 -0.20 -24.65
CA GLY A 74 10.92 -1.01 -24.11
C GLY A 74 10.63 -0.81 -22.63
N ASN A 75 11.28 0.14 -21.98
CA ASN A 75 11.09 0.46 -20.57
C ASN A 75 10.03 1.55 -20.42
N ASN A 76 9.08 1.39 -19.47
CA ASN A 76 8.06 2.41 -19.25
C ASN A 76 8.08 3.00 -17.83
N VAL A 77 9.18 2.86 -17.11
CA VAL A 77 9.30 3.51 -15.81
C VAL A 77 9.44 5.01 -16.00
N ASN A 78 8.60 5.78 -15.31
CA ASN A 78 8.65 7.24 -15.32
C ASN A 78 9.05 7.71 -13.94
N LEU A 79 10.25 8.29 -13.83
CA LEU A 79 10.81 8.68 -12.54
C LEU A 79 9.92 9.68 -11.80
N ASP A 80 9.33 10.64 -12.53
CA ASP A 80 8.47 11.65 -11.91
C ASP A 80 7.23 11.00 -11.30
N GLU A 81 6.60 10.08 -12.03
CA GLU A 81 5.44 9.34 -11.52
C GLU A 81 5.80 8.47 -10.32
N GLU A 82 6.93 7.76 -10.39
CA GLU A 82 7.38 6.92 -9.30
C GLU A 82 7.67 7.75 -8.05
N THR A 83 8.27 8.94 -8.23
CA THR A 83 8.57 9.85 -7.12
C THR A 83 7.30 10.35 -6.45
N VAL A 84 6.32 10.81 -7.23
CA VAL A 84 5.05 11.27 -6.70
C VAL A 84 4.32 10.14 -5.97
N SER A 85 4.30 8.96 -6.58
CA SER A 85 3.68 7.79 -5.95
C SER A 85 4.37 7.38 -4.66
N ALA A 86 5.71 7.48 -4.61
CA ALA A 86 6.46 7.15 -3.41
C ALA A 86 6.15 8.11 -2.26
N ILE A 87 6.05 9.40 -2.56
CA ILE A 87 5.68 10.41 -1.55
C ILE A 87 4.26 10.15 -1.04
N ASP A 88 3.32 9.96 -1.96
CA ASP A 88 1.92 9.68 -1.61
C ASP A 88 1.80 8.43 -0.75
N THR A 89 2.45 7.35 -1.17
CA THR A 89 2.44 6.08 -0.45
C THR A 89 3.06 6.21 0.94
N GLY A 90 4.18 6.93 1.04
CA GLY A 90 4.84 7.17 2.32
C GLY A 90 3.96 7.95 3.30
N LEU A 91 3.26 8.97 2.81
CA LEU A 91 2.35 9.74 3.65
C LEU A 91 1.17 8.91 4.14
N LYS A 92 0.58 8.12 3.25
CA LYS A 92 -0.52 7.22 3.60
C LYS A 92 -0.06 6.16 4.60
N TYR A 93 1.11 5.58 4.37
CA TYR A 93 1.69 4.59 5.27
C TYR A 93 1.87 5.17 6.67
N GLN A 94 2.46 6.35 6.77
CA GLN A 94 2.67 7.02 8.05
C GLN A 94 1.35 7.31 8.75
N THR A 95 0.35 7.78 8.00
CA THR A 95 -0.98 8.06 8.55
C THR A 95 -1.61 6.79 9.12
N ASP A 96 -1.52 5.67 8.39
CA ASP A 96 -2.08 4.40 8.84
C ASP A 96 -1.35 3.88 10.08
N ILE A 97 -0.02 4.00 10.13
CA ILE A 97 0.78 3.60 11.30
C ILE A 97 0.38 4.43 12.52
N GLU A 98 0.22 5.73 12.35
CA GLU A 98 -0.20 6.60 13.45
C GLU A 98 -1.60 6.24 13.96
N ALA A 99 -2.52 5.95 13.04
CA ALA A 99 -3.87 5.54 13.41
C ALA A 99 -3.86 4.21 14.17
N LEU A 100 -3.08 3.24 13.70
CA LEU A 100 -2.96 1.94 14.38
C LEU A 100 -2.32 2.08 15.75
N THR A 101 -1.27 2.89 15.85
CA THR A 101 -0.61 3.17 17.13
C THR A 101 -1.56 3.81 18.11
N ALA A 102 -2.33 4.81 17.67
CA ALA A 102 -3.33 5.46 18.52
C ALA A 102 -4.37 4.46 19.02
N LYS A 103 -4.79 3.52 18.16
CA LYS A 103 -5.74 2.49 18.52
C LYS A 103 -5.19 1.56 19.61
N TYR A 104 -3.94 1.13 19.45
CA TYR A 104 -3.30 0.28 20.45
C TYR A 104 -3.09 1.00 21.78
N GLN A 105 -2.73 2.28 21.74
CA GLN A 105 -2.59 3.07 22.95
C GLN A 105 -3.92 3.22 23.68
N LEU A 106 -5.00 3.43 22.92
CA LEU A 106 -6.33 3.54 23.49
C LEU A 106 -6.74 2.24 24.17
N LEU A 107 -6.49 1.10 23.54
CA LEU A 107 -6.74 -0.21 24.12
C LEU A 107 -5.90 -0.43 25.37
N LYS A 108 -4.64 -0.06 25.34
CA LYS A 108 -3.73 -0.20 26.47
C LYS A 108 -4.23 0.63 27.67
N THR A 109 -4.68 1.84 27.41
CA THR A 109 -5.23 2.71 28.45
C THR A 109 -6.50 2.09 29.05
N ALA A 110 -7.36 1.51 28.22
CA ALA A 110 -8.62 0.94 28.67
C ALA A 110 -8.43 -0.31 29.56
N ILE A 111 -7.41 -1.13 29.27
CA ILE A 111 -7.22 -2.41 29.96
C ILE A 111 -6.06 -2.41 30.94
N GLY A 112 -5.10 -1.52 30.78
CA GLY A 112 -3.87 -1.50 31.58
C GLY A 112 -3.77 -0.34 32.56
N SER A 113 -4.78 0.52 32.60
CA SER A 113 -4.74 1.67 33.48
C SER A 113 -5.04 1.25 34.93
N PRO A 114 -4.16 1.51 35.87
CA PRO A 114 -4.46 1.30 37.27
C PRO A 114 -5.54 2.24 37.77
#